data_f130349418f386a5e45421a1faef1d86
#
_entry.id   f130349418f386a5e45421a1faef1d86
#
_cell.length_a   1.000
_cell.length_b   1.000
_cell.length_c   1.000
_cell.angle_alpha   90.00
_cell.angle_beta   90.00
_cell.angle_gamma   90.00
#
_symmetry.space_group_name_H-M   'P 1'
#
loop_
_entity.id
_entity.type
_entity.pdbx_description
1 polymer ?
#
loop_
_entity_poly.entity_id
_entity_poly.type
_entity_poly.pdbx_seq_one_letter_code
_entity_poly.pdbx_strand_id
1 'polypeptide(L)'
;MFLDIPRLYLLKWGHEVGVLVARGSCDSFSHGKEMAMGVLDRFRLDGKRLFVTGGSRGLGREMALAIADAGADVVLVGRDLASLEKTAADIRALGRKAWTIQGDAGIPAECERICRTALEDFGPIDILINNVGGRRVNIPTQDMPLDTWLQMLDLNLTSTFLCTKLIGGAMVTRGKGGRIINIASINALVSNRGIAGRHYETAKAAVLQFTRATAADWAPLGITVNAILPGGFMTEANLRWVREAPAVIETFKTQIPMGDLGKPEDLGPLAVYLASHAARYMTGAALVIDGGYTLW
;
A
#
# COMPACT_ATOMS: atom_id res chain seq x y z
N MET A 1 17.33 6.99 36.49
CA MET A 1 16.04 6.88 37.21
C MET A 1 14.98 7.45 36.28
N PHE A 2 14.45 6.61 35.38
CA PHE A 2 13.41 6.98 34.42
C PHE A 2 12.08 6.69 35.05
N LEU A 3 11.25 7.74 35.17
CA LEU A 3 9.89 7.61 35.69
C LEU A 3 9.02 6.85 34.69
N ASP A 4 8.47 5.71 35.15
CA ASP A 4 7.40 4.98 34.46
C ASP A 4 6.14 5.85 34.44
N ILE A 5 5.85 6.45 33.30
CA ILE A 5 4.58 7.14 33.06
C ILE A 5 3.69 6.17 32.28
N PRO A 6 2.61 5.65 32.89
CA PRO A 6 1.65 4.84 32.16
C PRO A 6 0.95 5.70 31.10
N ARG A 7 1.02 5.29 29.84
CA ARG A 7 0.28 5.95 28.75
C ARG A 7 -1.21 5.65 28.91
N LEU A 8 -1.98 6.67 29.24
CA LEU A 8 -3.44 6.61 29.23
C LEU A 8 -3.93 6.77 27.79
N TYR A 9 -4.64 5.77 27.27
CA TYR A 9 -5.40 5.86 26.04
C TYR A 9 -6.87 6.06 26.37
N LEU A 10 -7.45 7.20 25.96
CA LEU A 10 -8.89 7.47 26.05
C LEU A 10 -9.57 6.93 24.79
N LEU A 11 -10.27 5.84 24.89
CA LEU A 11 -11.16 5.34 23.84
C LEU A 11 -12.59 5.74 24.18
N LYS A 12 -13.22 6.59 23.35
CA LYS A 12 -14.65 6.87 23.43
C LYS A 12 -15.41 5.87 22.57
N TRP A 13 -16.23 5.05 23.20
CA TRP A 13 -17.26 4.25 22.54
C TRP A 13 -18.62 4.69 23.08
N GLY A 14 -19.42 5.41 22.30
CA GLY A 14 -20.71 5.93 22.72
C GLY A 14 -20.58 7.00 23.81
N HIS A 15 -21.46 6.98 24.81
CA HIS A 15 -21.51 7.95 25.92
C HIS A 15 -20.69 7.55 27.16
N GLU A 16 -19.97 6.44 27.12
CA GLU A 16 -19.12 6.01 28.25
C GLU A 16 -17.63 6.17 27.93
N VAL A 17 -16.87 6.71 28.89
CA VAL A 17 -15.42 6.86 28.82
C VAL A 17 -14.81 5.72 29.65
N GLY A 18 -14.24 4.73 28.99
CA GLY A 18 -13.49 3.66 29.63
C GLY A 18 -12.00 3.96 29.65
N VAL A 19 -11.33 3.75 30.76
CA VAL A 19 -9.87 3.81 30.87
C VAL A 19 -9.32 2.39 30.84
N LEU A 20 -8.65 2.03 29.75
CA LEU A 20 -7.93 0.76 29.66
C LEU A 20 -6.48 0.98 30.14
N VAL A 21 -6.15 0.46 31.32
CA VAL A 21 -4.77 0.42 31.82
C VAL A 21 -4.13 -0.88 31.35
N ALA A 22 -3.33 -0.83 30.31
CA ALA A 22 -2.49 -1.97 29.93
C ALA A 22 -1.35 -2.12 30.96
N ARG A 23 -1.50 -3.06 31.89
CA ARG A 23 -0.37 -3.52 32.71
C ARG A 23 0.47 -4.47 31.86
N GLY A 24 1.54 -3.96 31.27
CA GLY A 24 2.58 -4.80 30.70
C GLY A 24 3.37 -5.45 31.82
N SER A 25 3.21 -6.74 32.07
CA SER A 25 4.17 -7.53 32.83
C SER A 25 5.46 -7.62 31.98
N CYS A 26 6.53 -7.14 32.55
CA CYS A 26 7.88 -7.37 32.02
C CYS A 26 8.24 -8.83 32.35
N ASP A 27 7.75 -9.76 31.53
CA ASP A 27 8.15 -11.15 31.66
C ASP A 27 9.60 -11.30 31.23
N SER A 28 10.40 -11.83 32.14
CA SER A 28 11.79 -12.20 32.00
C SER A 28 12.06 -12.89 30.66
N PHE A 29 13.02 -12.35 29.89
CA PHE A 29 13.55 -12.96 28.68
C PHE A 29 14.09 -14.36 29.00
N SER A 30 13.26 -15.39 28.82
CA SER A 30 13.76 -16.75 28.75
C SER A 30 14.48 -16.91 27.40
N HIS A 31 15.81 -16.99 27.44
CA HIS A 31 16.65 -17.38 26.30
C HIS A 31 16.45 -18.88 26.00
N GLY A 32 15.27 -19.25 25.49
CA GLY A 32 15.16 -20.46 24.68
C GLY A 32 15.97 -20.19 23.39
N LYS A 33 16.88 -21.12 23.03
CA LYS A 33 17.54 -21.09 21.71
C LYS A 33 16.47 -21.26 20.61
N GLU A 34 15.79 -20.18 20.23
CA GLU A 34 15.17 -20.10 18.91
C GLU A 34 16.33 -20.27 17.91
N MET A 35 16.27 -21.31 17.09
CA MET A 35 17.19 -21.41 15.94
C MET A 35 17.09 -20.12 15.16
N ALA A 36 18.17 -19.34 15.10
CA ALA A 36 18.20 -18.04 14.48
C ALA A 36 17.69 -18.17 13.03
N MET A 37 16.53 -17.62 12.75
CA MET A 37 15.93 -17.59 11.40
C MET A 37 16.96 -16.98 10.45
N GLY A 38 17.27 -17.66 9.36
CA GLY A 38 18.19 -17.18 8.33
C GLY A 38 17.73 -15.81 7.79
N VAL A 39 18.64 -15.01 7.25
CA VAL A 39 18.28 -13.68 6.73
C VAL A 39 17.23 -13.81 5.63
N LEU A 40 17.40 -14.75 4.71
CA LEU A 40 16.44 -14.97 3.60
C LEU A 40 15.09 -15.50 4.09
N ASP A 41 15.08 -16.32 5.14
CA ASP A 41 13.83 -16.84 5.71
C ASP A 41 12.94 -15.74 6.27
N ARG A 42 13.53 -14.61 6.67
CA ARG A 42 12.76 -13.43 7.13
C ARG A 42 11.91 -12.78 6.06
N PHE A 43 12.18 -13.05 4.77
CA PHE A 43 11.40 -12.56 3.64
C PHE A 43 10.24 -13.49 3.27
N ARG A 44 10.17 -14.69 3.83
CA ARG A 44 9.09 -15.64 3.54
C ARG A 44 7.76 -15.17 4.11
N LEU A 45 6.70 -15.45 3.34
CA LEU A 45 5.33 -15.04 3.63
C LEU A 45 4.37 -16.24 3.70
N ASP A 46 4.90 -17.44 3.97
CA ASP A 46 4.08 -18.66 4.07
C ASP A 46 2.96 -18.50 5.10
N GLY A 47 1.76 -18.91 4.70
CA GLY A 47 0.56 -18.81 5.53
C GLY A 47 0.01 -17.40 5.71
N LYS A 48 0.59 -16.38 5.04
CA LYS A 48 0.07 -15.01 5.03
C LYS A 48 -0.92 -14.82 3.90
N ARG A 49 -1.80 -13.83 4.06
CA ARG A 49 -2.75 -13.43 3.02
C ARG A 49 -2.64 -11.96 2.72
N LEU A 50 -2.43 -11.68 1.43
CA LEU A 50 -2.42 -10.34 0.86
C LEU A 50 -3.83 -9.95 0.38
N PHE A 51 -4.22 -8.71 0.64
CA PHE A 51 -5.28 -8.01 -0.07
C PHE A 51 -4.64 -6.83 -0.84
N VAL A 52 -4.83 -6.79 -2.17
CA VAL A 52 -4.26 -5.75 -3.01
C VAL A 52 -5.30 -5.11 -3.91
N THR A 53 -5.39 -3.77 -3.84
CA THR A 53 -6.25 -3.00 -4.76
C THR A 53 -5.50 -2.68 -6.06
N GLY A 54 -6.20 -2.82 -7.21
CA GLY A 54 -5.57 -2.62 -8.52
C GLY A 54 -4.60 -3.73 -8.91
N GLY A 55 -4.89 -4.98 -8.49
CA GLY A 55 -4.04 -6.16 -8.72
C GLY A 55 -4.11 -6.78 -10.11
N SER A 56 -4.89 -6.21 -11.05
CA SER A 56 -5.11 -6.81 -12.37
C SER A 56 -3.97 -6.56 -13.37
N ARG A 57 -3.15 -5.51 -13.20
CA ARG A 57 -2.07 -5.12 -14.11
C ARG A 57 -1.09 -4.14 -13.46
N GLY A 58 0.02 -3.85 -14.17
CA GLY A 58 1.01 -2.86 -13.77
C GLY A 58 1.61 -3.14 -12.39
N LEU A 59 1.87 -2.09 -11.61
CA LEU A 59 2.58 -2.19 -10.32
C LEU A 59 1.87 -3.11 -9.32
N GLY A 60 0.53 -3.03 -9.25
CA GLY A 60 -0.25 -3.87 -8.31
C GLY A 60 -0.16 -5.35 -8.63
N ARG A 61 -0.17 -5.71 -9.93
CA ARG A 61 0.03 -7.10 -10.38
C ARG A 61 1.42 -7.61 -10.00
N GLU A 62 2.47 -6.87 -10.32
CA GLU A 62 3.84 -7.33 -10.07
C GLU A 62 4.16 -7.45 -8.57
N MET A 63 3.65 -6.53 -7.75
CA MET A 63 3.74 -6.67 -6.29
C MET A 63 2.97 -7.91 -5.80
N ALA A 64 1.79 -8.20 -6.36
CA ALA A 64 1.01 -9.38 -5.99
C ALA A 64 1.73 -10.67 -6.35
N LEU A 65 2.34 -10.75 -7.54
CA LEU A 65 3.13 -11.90 -7.98
C LEU A 65 4.35 -12.11 -7.08
N ALA A 66 5.11 -11.06 -6.79
CA ALA A 66 6.29 -11.17 -5.93
C ALA A 66 5.93 -11.63 -4.50
N ILE A 67 4.83 -11.14 -3.95
CA ILE A 67 4.35 -11.54 -2.62
C ILE A 67 3.83 -12.99 -2.64
N ALA A 68 3.20 -13.42 -3.74
CA ALA A 68 2.80 -14.81 -3.92
C ALA A 68 4.01 -15.74 -4.03
N ASP A 69 5.04 -15.36 -4.79
CA ASP A 69 6.30 -16.11 -4.92
C ASP A 69 7.02 -16.25 -3.56
N ALA A 70 6.94 -15.21 -2.72
CA ALA A 70 7.44 -15.26 -1.34
C ALA A 70 6.60 -16.16 -0.40
N GLY A 71 5.44 -16.68 -0.83
CA GLY A 71 4.66 -17.69 -0.10
C GLY A 71 3.25 -17.30 0.34
N ALA A 72 2.77 -16.08 0.06
CA ALA A 72 1.45 -15.63 0.49
C ALA A 72 0.33 -16.05 -0.47
N ASP A 73 -0.87 -16.25 0.07
CA ASP A 73 -2.11 -16.32 -0.70
C ASP A 73 -2.60 -14.88 -1.01
N VAL A 74 -3.36 -14.66 -2.09
CA VAL A 74 -3.67 -13.32 -2.58
C VAL A 74 -5.15 -13.11 -2.88
N VAL A 75 -5.73 -12.02 -2.38
CA VAL A 75 -7.02 -11.47 -2.79
C VAL A 75 -6.77 -10.27 -3.70
N LEU A 76 -7.14 -10.40 -4.97
CA LEU A 76 -6.94 -9.40 -6.02
C LEU A 76 -8.22 -8.58 -6.21
N VAL A 77 -8.09 -7.26 -6.22
CA VAL A 77 -9.20 -6.34 -6.49
C VAL A 77 -8.95 -5.53 -7.75
N GLY A 78 -9.96 -5.38 -8.59
CA GLY A 78 -9.89 -4.54 -9.80
C GLY A 78 -11.18 -4.52 -10.59
N ARG A 79 -11.25 -3.66 -11.60
CA ARG A 79 -12.47 -3.42 -12.40
C ARG A 79 -12.67 -4.45 -13.51
N ASP A 80 -11.59 -4.95 -14.06
CA ASP A 80 -11.58 -5.88 -15.19
C ASP A 80 -11.37 -7.31 -14.70
N LEU A 81 -12.46 -8.09 -14.70
CA LEU A 81 -12.45 -9.45 -14.20
C LEU A 81 -11.52 -10.36 -15.01
N ALA A 82 -11.48 -10.20 -16.35
CA ALA A 82 -10.64 -11.05 -17.20
C ALA A 82 -9.15 -10.84 -16.87
N SER A 83 -8.71 -9.60 -16.68
CA SER A 83 -7.34 -9.28 -16.27
C SER A 83 -7.03 -9.74 -14.83
N LEU A 84 -8.02 -9.69 -13.93
CA LEU A 84 -7.87 -10.24 -12.56
C LEU A 84 -7.67 -11.75 -12.59
N GLU A 85 -8.50 -12.48 -13.36
CA GLU A 85 -8.40 -13.94 -13.45
C GLU A 85 -7.08 -14.39 -14.12
N LYS A 86 -6.56 -13.61 -15.09
CA LYS A 86 -5.22 -13.85 -15.65
C LYS A 86 -4.15 -13.76 -14.55
N THR A 87 -4.16 -12.68 -13.75
CA THR A 87 -3.21 -12.53 -12.64
C THR A 87 -3.39 -13.63 -11.59
N ALA A 88 -4.64 -14.00 -11.29
CA ALA A 88 -4.93 -15.08 -10.36
C ALA A 88 -4.42 -16.46 -10.87
N ALA A 89 -4.53 -16.72 -12.18
CA ALA A 89 -3.97 -17.92 -12.80
C ALA A 89 -2.45 -17.96 -12.66
N ASP A 90 -1.77 -16.84 -12.90
CA ASP A 90 -0.32 -16.74 -12.74
C ASP A 90 0.10 -17.01 -11.27
N ILE A 91 -0.64 -16.49 -10.29
CA ILE A 91 -0.40 -16.75 -8.87
C ILE A 91 -0.66 -18.22 -8.50
N ARG A 92 -1.73 -18.82 -9.05
CA ARG A 92 -2.02 -20.25 -8.84
C ARG A 92 -0.92 -21.15 -9.42
N ALA A 93 -0.30 -20.74 -10.52
CA ALA A 93 0.85 -21.44 -11.11
C ALA A 93 2.09 -21.42 -10.19
N LEU A 94 2.22 -20.43 -9.31
CA LEU A 94 3.22 -20.39 -8.23
C LEU A 94 2.85 -21.30 -7.02
N GLY A 95 1.74 -22.05 -7.10
CA GLY A 95 1.27 -22.92 -6.02
C GLY A 95 0.57 -22.18 -4.87
N ARG A 96 0.13 -20.94 -5.09
CA ARG A 96 -0.60 -20.14 -4.09
C ARG A 96 -2.08 -20.06 -4.41
N LYS A 97 -2.90 -19.79 -3.38
CA LYS A 97 -4.32 -19.51 -3.59
C LYS A 97 -4.48 -18.06 -4.05
N ALA A 98 -5.36 -17.86 -5.03
CA ALA A 98 -5.71 -16.53 -5.51
C ALA A 98 -7.22 -16.42 -5.68
N TRP A 99 -7.79 -15.34 -5.18
CA TRP A 99 -9.21 -14.98 -5.29
C TRP A 99 -9.33 -13.60 -5.92
N THR A 100 -10.41 -13.35 -6.60
CA THR A 100 -10.69 -12.10 -7.29
C THR A 100 -11.97 -11.47 -6.77
N ILE A 101 -11.95 -10.14 -6.57
CA ILE A 101 -13.14 -9.35 -6.29
C ILE A 101 -13.22 -8.26 -7.36
N GLN A 102 -14.24 -8.34 -8.21
CA GLN A 102 -14.51 -7.30 -9.19
C GLN A 102 -15.15 -6.08 -8.52
N GLY A 103 -14.60 -4.89 -8.79
CA GLY A 103 -15.16 -3.62 -8.36
C GLY A 103 -14.18 -2.45 -8.49
N ASP A 104 -14.69 -1.24 -8.37
CA ASP A 104 -13.90 0.00 -8.40
C ASP A 104 -13.66 0.52 -6.99
N ALA A 105 -12.47 0.25 -6.44
CA ALA A 105 -12.08 0.76 -5.12
C ALA A 105 -11.94 2.31 -5.08
N GLY A 106 -11.99 2.99 -6.22
CA GLY A 106 -12.06 4.45 -6.29
C GLY A 106 -13.45 5.03 -6.02
N ILE A 107 -14.48 4.18 -5.91
CA ILE A 107 -15.85 4.56 -5.55
C ILE A 107 -16.07 4.16 -4.09
N PRO A 108 -16.30 5.10 -3.14
CA PRO A 108 -16.34 4.82 -1.70
C PRO A 108 -17.26 3.66 -1.32
N ALA A 109 -18.49 3.64 -1.80
CA ALA A 109 -19.46 2.58 -1.47
C ALA A 109 -19.01 1.19 -1.99
N GLU A 110 -18.43 1.13 -3.20
CA GLU A 110 -17.86 -0.11 -3.72
C GLU A 110 -16.61 -0.55 -2.96
N CYS A 111 -15.75 0.40 -2.58
CA CYS A 111 -14.57 0.12 -1.75
C CYS A 111 -14.96 -0.53 -0.43
N GLU A 112 -15.99 -0.02 0.25
CA GLU A 112 -16.50 -0.64 1.48
C GLU A 112 -17.04 -2.05 1.23
N ARG A 113 -17.85 -2.24 0.18
CA ARG A 113 -18.37 -3.56 -0.20
C ARG A 113 -17.24 -4.56 -0.45
N ILE A 114 -16.25 -4.17 -1.26
CA ILE A 114 -15.07 -5.00 -1.59
C ILE A 114 -14.33 -5.44 -0.32
N CYS A 115 -14.08 -4.51 0.60
CA CYS A 115 -13.38 -4.82 1.84
C CYS A 115 -14.17 -5.78 2.74
N ARG A 116 -15.51 -5.61 2.85
CA ARG A 116 -16.38 -6.52 3.61
C ARG A 116 -16.37 -7.92 2.99
N THR A 117 -16.61 -8.02 1.68
CA THR A 117 -16.52 -9.30 0.94
C THR A 117 -15.18 -10.00 1.20
N ALA A 118 -14.07 -9.26 1.16
CA ALA A 118 -12.75 -9.86 1.40
C ALA A 118 -12.62 -10.48 2.80
N LEU A 119 -13.13 -9.80 3.83
CA LEU A 119 -13.07 -10.27 5.21
C LEU A 119 -14.02 -11.44 5.49
N GLU A 120 -15.21 -11.41 4.89
CA GLU A 120 -16.27 -12.41 5.06
C GLU A 120 -15.93 -13.72 4.33
N ASP A 121 -15.53 -13.63 3.05
CA ASP A 121 -15.38 -14.81 2.20
C ASP A 121 -13.98 -15.44 2.27
N PHE A 122 -12.95 -14.63 2.50
CA PHE A 122 -11.57 -15.12 2.40
C PHE A 122 -10.82 -15.11 3.74
N GLY A 123 -11.48 -14.65 4.82
CA GLY A 123 -10.95 -14.70 6.18
C GLY A 123 -9.87 -13.65 6.45
N PRO A 124 -9.03 -13.87 7.47
CA PRO A 124 -8.13 -12.84 7.97
C PRO A 124 -7.09 -12.44 6.92
N ILE A 125 -6.91 -11.13 6.77
CA ILE A 125 -5.87 -10.52 5.93
C ILE A 125 -4.68 -10.14 6.83
N ASP A 126 -3.46 -10.46 6.38
CA ASP A 126 -2.21 -10.14 7.10
C ASP A 126 -1.47 -8.97 6.46
N ILE A 127 -1.65 -8.77 5.14
CA ILE A 127 -0.95 -7.78 4.35
C ILE A 127 -1.97 -7.02 3.51
N LEU A 128 -1.95 -5.69 3.61
CA LEU A 128 -2.77 -4.79 2.80
C LEU A 128 -1.86 -3.96 1.89
N ILE A 129 -2.11 -3.98 0.58
CA ILE A 129 -1.50 -3.05 -0.39
C ILE A 129 -2.56 -2.14 -0.97
N ASN A 130 -2.52 -0.87 -0.59
CA ASN A 130 -3.32 0.20 -1.16
C ASN A 130 -2.62 0.74 -2.40
N ASN A 131 -2.97 0.20 -3.58
CA ASN A 131 -2.30 0.57 -4.83
C ASN A 131 -3.20 1.33 -5.83
N VAL A 132 -4.52 1.30 -5.66
CA VAL A 132 -5.43 2.06 -6.53
C VAL A 132 -5.09 3.54 -6.50
N GLY A 133 -5.06 4.16 -7.68
CA GLY A 133 -4.79 5.58 -7.84
C GLY A 133 -4.42 5.95 -9.28
N GLY A 134 -4.09 7.21 -9.47
CA GLY A 134 -3.62 7.76 -10.74
C GLY A 134 -4.07 9.20 -10.96
N ARG A 135 -3.37 9.91 -11.83
CA ARG A 135 -3.65 11.32 -12.13
C ARG A 135 -4.98 11.52 -12.89
N ARG A 136 -5.31 10.65 -13.84
CA ARG A 136 -6.53 10.60 -14.66
C ARG A 136 -6.82 11.85 -15.49
N VAL A 137 -6.75 13.04 -14.91
CA VAL A 137 -7.07 14.30 -15.55
C VAL A 137 -5.89 15.28 -15.45
N ASN A 138 -5.81 16.21 -16.38
CA ASN A 138 -4.76 17.23 -16.44
C ASN A 138 -5.40 18.62 -16.63
N ILE A 139 -6.14 19.07 -15.59
CA ILE A 139 -6.88 20.33 -15.59
C ILE A 139 -6.14 21.34 -14.72
N PRO A 140 -5.86 22.57 -15.17
CA PRO A 140 -5.27 23.63 -14.35
C PRO A 140 -6.08 23.88 -13.07
N THR A 141 -5.41 24.28 -11.99
CA THR A 141 -6.04 24.42 -10.68
C THR A 141 -7.21 25.40 -10.69
N GLN A 142 -7.08 26.53 -11.41
CA GLN A 142 -8.12 27.54 -11.52
C GLN A 142 -9.37 27.06 -12.30
N ASP A 143 -9.22 26.04 -13.15
CA ASP A 143 -10.28 25.51 -14.00
C ASP A 143 -10.84 24.18 -13.47
N MET A 144 -10.31 23.68 -12.35
CA MET A 144 -10.65 22.37 -11.79
C MET A 144 -12.05 22.40 -11.17
N PRO A 145 -13.05 21.65 -11.73
CA PRO A 145 -14.35 21.54 -11.10
C PRO A 145 -14.25 20.83 -9.73
N LEU A 146 -15.02 21.27 -8.77
CA LEU A 146 -15.03 20.69 -7.42
C LEU A 146 -15.37 19.20 -7.43
N ASP A 147 -16.36 18.78 -8.22
CA ASP A 147 -16.75 17.37 -8.32
C ASP A 147 -15.61 16.49 -8.87
N THR A 148 -14.89 17.00 -9.88
CA THR A 148 -13.71 16.31 -10.40
C THR A 148 -12.60 16.24 -9.36
N TRP A 149 -12.37 17.31 -8.61
CA TRP A 149 -11.42 17.32 -7.49
C TRP A 149 -11.77 16.25 -6.45
N LEU A 150 -13.03 16.19 -6.02
CA LEU A 150 -13.50 15.23 -5.03
C LEU A 150 -13.38 13.78 -5.55
N GLN A 151 -13.76 13.51 -6.80
CA GLN A 151 -13.56 12.20 -7.42
C GLN A 151 -12.08 11.78 -7.45
N MET A 152 -11.17 12.72 -7.69
CA MET A 152 -9.74 12.42 -7.69
C MET A 152 -9.21 12.18 -6.26
N LEU A 153 -9.75 12.84 -5.25
CA LEU A 153 -9.46 12.53 -3.85
C LEU A 153 -10.02 11.16 -3.45
N ASP A 154 -11.24 10.82 -3.87
CA ASP A 154 -11.84 9.51 -3.61
C ASP A 154 -10.98 8.39 -4.19
N LEU A 155 -10.56 8.53 -5.44
CA LEU A 155 -9.70 7.56 -6.11
C LEU A 155 -8.34 7.38 -5.42
N ASN A 156 -7.68 8.47 -5.00
CA ASN A 156 -6.27 8.45 -4.60
C ASN A 156 -6.04 8.46 -3.08
N LEU A 157 -7.01 8.93 -2.28
CA LEU A 157 -6.89 9.11 -0.83
C LEU A 157 -7.99 8.36 -0.07
N THR A 158 -9.28 8.64 -0.38
CA THR A 158 -10.41 8.03 0.34
C THR A 158 -10.39 6.50 0.22
N SER A 159 -10.03 5.96 -0.96
CA SER A 159 -9.86 4.51 -1.16
C SER A 159 -8.80 3.91 -0.21
N THR A 160 -7.66 4.57 -0.05
CA THR A 160 -6.59 4.15 0.88
C THR A 160 -7.09 4.19 2.33
N PHE A 161 -7.81 5.25 2.70
CA PHE A 161 -8.41 5.39 4.03
C PHE A 161 -9.42 4.27 4.31
N LEU A 162 -10.37 4.02 3.39
CA LEU A 162 -11.41 3.00 3.59
C LEU A 162 -10.86 1.58 3.68
N CYS A 163 -9.91 1.21 2.82
CA CYS A 163 -9.25 -0.09 2.92
C CYS A 163 -8.47 -0.21 4.24
N THR A 164 -7.75 0.83 4.65
CA THR A 164 -7.02 0.84 5.92
C THR A 164 -7.99 0.75 7.10
N LYS A 165 -9.09 1.51 7.08
CA LYS A 165 -10.15 1.48 8.11
C LYS A 165 -10.74 0.08 8.29
N LEU A 166 -11.09 -0.59 7.20
CA LEU A 166 -11.82 -1.86 7.26
C LEU A 166 -10.86 -3.06 7.40
N ILE A 167 -9.93 -3.22 6.48
CA ILE A 167 -8.97 -4.34 6.51
C ILE A 167 -7.97 -4.17 7.66
N GLY A 168 -7.39 -2.98 7.80
CA GLY A 168 -6.47 -2.67 8.90
C GLY A 168 -7.16 -2.70 10.26
N GLY A 169 -8.42 -2.20 10.35
CA GLY A 169 -9.24 -2.31 11.56
C GLY A 169 -9.49 -3.77 11.96
N ALA A 170 -9.69 -4.68 11.02
CA ALA A 170 -9.76 -6.11 11.28
C ALA A 170 -8.42 -6.68 11.80
N MET A 171 -7.28 -6.17 11.33
CA MET A 171 -5.97 -6.54 11.90
C MET A 171 -5.84 -6.08 13.36
N VAL A 172 -6.29 -4.84 13.66
CA VAL A 172 -6.33 -4.30 15.03
C VAL A 172 -7.18 -5.20 15.94
N THR A 173 -8.41 -5.52 15.53
CA THR A 173 -9.34 -6.36 16.30
C THR A 173 -8.77 -7.77 16.52
N ARG A 174 -8.10 -8.34 15.54
CA ARG A 174 -7.48 -9.66 15.64
C ARG A 174 -6.31 -9.71 16.62
N GLY A 175 -5.60 -8.59 16.85
CA GLY A 175 -4.48 -8.48 17.78
C GLY A 175 -3.22 -9.31 17.43
N LYS A 176 -3.06 -9.70 16.16
CA LYS A 176 -1.93 -10.52 15.69
C LYS A 176 -0.94 -9.71 14.81
N GLY A 177 -1.01 -8.38 14.88
CA GLY A 177 -0.25 -7.50 14.03
C GLY A 177 -0.70 -7.53 12.56
N GLY A 178 0.04 -6.87 11.70
CA GLY A 178 -0.24 -6.76 10.26
C GLY A 178 0.78 -5.92 9.52
N ARG A 179 0.64 -5.86 8.19
CA ARG A 179 1.50 -5.07 7.30
C ARG A 179 0.64 -4.27 6.35
N ILE A 180 0.81 -2.95 6.32
CA ILE A 180 0.09 -2.05 5.40
C ILE A 180 1.11 -1.31 4.55
N ILE A 181 0.95 -1.39 3.24
CA ILE A 181 1.80 -0.75 2.25
C ILE A 181 0.93 0.17 1.41
N ASN A 182 1.16 1.47 1.50
CA ASN A 182 0.45 2.47 0.72
C ASN A 182 1.29 2.87 -0.49
N ILE A 183 0.74 2.77 -1.69
CA ILE A 183 1.42 3.24 -2.89
C ILE A 183 1.11 4.72 -3.07
N ALA A 184 2.06 5.55 -2.63
CA ALA A 184 2.03 6.99 -2.84
C ALA A 184 2.57 7.35 -4.24
N SER A 185 3.53 8.23 -4.34
CA SER A 185 4.25 8.65 -5.55
C SER A 185 5.39 9.57 -5.15
N ILE A 186 6.42 9.71 -5.98
CA ILE A 186 7.36 10.83 -5.87
C ILE A 186 6.65 12.17 -5.90
N ASN A 187 5.47 12.25 -6.51
CA ASN A 187 4.62 13.46 -6.52
C ASN A 187 4.04 13.83 -5.14
N ALA A 188 4.26 13.02 -4.11
CA ALA A 188 4.06 13.44 -2.72
C ALA A 188 5.18 14.39 -2.22
N LEU A 189 6.33 14.42 -2.90
CA LEU A 189 7.52 15.18 -2.53
C LEU A 189 7.79 16.33 -3.50
N VAL A 190 7.55 16.09 -4.80
CA VAL A 190 7.86 17.03 -5.89
C VAL A 190 6.67 17.21 -6.83
N SER A 191 6.65 18.33 -7.55
CA SER A 191 5.66 18.60 -8.60
C SER A 191 6.32 18.52 -9.98
N ASN A 192 5.65 17.85 -10.92
CA ASN A 192 6.15 17.74 -12.28
C ASN A 192 5.94 19.06 -13.06
N ARG A 193 6.94 19.48 -13.82
CA ARG A 193 6.81 20.60 -14.77
C ARG A 193 5.92 20.19 -15.94
N GLY A 194 5.13 21.14 -16.46
CA GLY A 194 4.30 20.93 -17.67
C GLY A 194 3.05 20.07 -17.44
N ILE A 195 2.81 19.61 -16.23
CA ILE A 195 1.60 18.87 -15.88
C ILE A 195 0.76 19.73 -14.96
N ALA A 196 -0.51 19.92 -15.31
CA ALA A 196 -1.49 20.66 -14.53
C ALA A 196 -2.30 19.74 -13.56
N GLY A 197 -3.17 20.34 -12.75
CA GLY A 197 -4.08 19.61 -11.86
C GLY A 197 -3.38 19.03 -10.64
N ARG A 198 -3.28 19.84 -9.59
CA ARG A 198 -2.53 19.51 -8.35
C ARG A 198 -3.26 18.56 -7.39
N HIS A 199 -4.44 18.07 -7.77
CA HIS A 199 -5.19 17.05 -7.01
C HIS A 199 -4.36 15.80 -6.72
N TYR A 200 -3.54 15.37 -7.67
CA TYR A 200 -2.76 14.14 -7.54
C TYR A 200 -1.61 14.29 -6.54
N GLU A 201 -0.82 15.36 -6.66
CA GLU A 201 0.25 15.70 -5.71
C GLU A 201 -0.31 15.85 -4.31
N THR A 202 -1.42 16.60 -4.18
CA THR A 202 -2.10 16.81 -2.89
C THR A 202 -2.57 15.49 -2.28
N ALA A 203 -3.25 14.64 -3.05
CA ALA A 203 -3.72 13.35 -2.57
C ALA A 203 -2.56 12.43 -2.17
N LYS A 204 -1.47 12.37 -2.96
CA LYS A 204 -0.33 11.51 -2.66
C LYS A 204 0.50 12.01 -1.48
N ALA A 205 0.60 13.33 -1.26
CA ALA A 205 1.16 13.92 -0.05
C ALA A 205 0.29 13.58 1.18
N ALA A 206 -1.04 13.64 1.04
CA ALA A 206 -1.97 13.24 2.09
C ALA A 206 -1.85 11.75 2.44
N VAL A 207 -1.72 10.86 1.44
CA VAL A 207 -1.46 9.42 1.67
C VAL A 207 -0.16 9.22 2.46
N LEU A 208 0.90 9.97 2.15
CA LEU A 208 2.16 9.88 2.88
C LEU A 208 2.01 10.31 4.34
N GLN A 209 1.30 11.42 4.60
CA GLN A 209 1.07 11.86 5.97
C GLN A 209 0.11 10.92 6.72
N PHE A 210 -0.93 10.40 6.07
CA PHE A 210 -1.82 9.37 6.62
C PHE A 210 -1.06 8.10 7.01
N THR A 211 -0.09 7.67 6.17
CA THR A 211 0.81 6.55 6.47
C THR A 211 1.54 6.78 7.79
N ARG A 212 2.14 7.96 7.99
CA ARG A 212 2.90 8.29 9.22
C ARG A 212 2.02 8.33 10.46
N ALA A 213 0.86 8.99 10.35
CA ALA A 213 -0.08 9.09 11.47
C ALA A 213 -0.59 7.71 11.90
N THR A 214 -1.07 6.90 10.94
CA THR A 214 -1.56 5.54 11.22
C THR A 214 -0.44 4.63 11.75
N ALA A 215 0.79 4.79 11.25
CA ALA A 215 1.95 4.05 11.76
C ALA A 215 2.21 4.35 13.23
N ALA A 216 2.13 5.61 13.65
CA ALA A 216 2.32 6.00 15.05
C ALA A 216 1.26 5.40 15.97
N ASP A 217 -0.01 5.40 15.52
CA ASP A 217 -1.13 4.86 16.30
C ASP A 217 -1.09 3.33 16.42
N TRP A 218 -0.66 2.64 15.35
CA TRP A 218 -0.80 1.17 15.26
C TRP A 218 0.51 0.39 15.50
N ALA A 219 1.65 1.06 15.61
CA ALA A 219 2.92 0.41 15.96
C ALA A 219 2.85 -0.39 17.28
N PRO A 220 2.21 0.12 18.38
CA PRO A 220 2.07 -0.64 19.60
C PRO A 220 1.23 -1.93 19.44
N LEU A 221 0.43 -2.01 18.36
CA LEU A 221 -0.40 -3.17 18.03
C LEU A 221 0.32 -4.19 17.12
N GLY A 222 1.62 -3.97 16.85
CA GLY A 222 2.42 -4.82 15.96
C GLY A 222 2.07 -4.67 14.47
N ILE A 223 1.35 -3.60 14.09
CA ILE A 223 1.01 -3.29 12.71
C ILE A 223 2.00 -2.24 12.20
N THR A 224 2.71 -2.55 11.11
CA THR A 224 3.54 -1.57 10.43
C THR A 224 2.80 -0.96 9.24
N VAL A 225 2.94 0.34 9.04
CA VAL A 225 2.34 1.08 7.92
C VAL A 225 3.45 1.87 7.24
N ASN A 226 3.73 1.55 5.96
CA ASN A 226 4.79 2.20 5.20
C ASN A 226 4.27 2.64 3.83
N ALA A 227 4.93 3.60 3.21
CA ALA A 227 4.63 4.06 1.87
C ALA A 227 5.78 3.75 0.90
N ILE A 228 5.43 3.24 -0.29
CA ILE A 228 6.31 3.23 -1.44
C ILE A 228 5.96 4.45 -2.31
N LEU A 229 6.98 5.16 -2.77
CA LEU A 229 6.87 6.34 -3.63
C LEU A 229 7.50 6.03 -4.99
N PRO A 230 6.75 5.40 -5.92
CA PRO A 230 7.27 5.12 -7.24
C PRO A 230 7.50 6.41 -8.05
N GLY A 231 8.58 6.43 -8.84
CA GLY A 231 8.81 7.36 -9.93
C GLY A 231 8.10 6.95 -11.22
N GLY A 232 8.77 7.15 -12.35
CA GLY A 232 8.30 6.69 -13.65
C GLY A 232 8.55 5.20 -13.84
N PHE A 233 7.49 4.44 -14.09
CA PHE A 233 7.56 3.00 -14.40
C PHE A 233 6.89 2.69 -15.73
N MET A 234 7.44 1.73 -16.47
CA MET A 234 6.92 1.27 -17.75
C MET A 234 5.72 0.34 -17.57
N THR A 235 4.61 0.90 -17.11
CA THR A 235 3.33 0.18 -16.98
C THR A 235 2.58 0.18 -18.31
N GLU A 236 1.60 -0.72 -18.47
CA GLU A 236 0.70 -0.73 -19.64
C GLU A 236 0.04 0.63 -19.90
N ALA A 237 -0.32 1.35 -18.82
CA ALA A 237 -0.87 2.70 -18.92
C ALA A 237 0.13 3.70 -19.52
N ASN A 238 1.42 3.54 -19.21
CA ASN A 238 2.49 4.40 -19.72
C ASN A 238 2.97 3.97 -21.11
N LEU A 239 2.83 2.69 -21.51
CA LEU A 239 3.08 2.23 -22.87
C LEU A 239 2.23 2.96 -23.92
N ARG A 240 1.07 3.46 -23.55
CA ARG A 240 0.26 4.34 -24.39
C ARG A 240 1.03 5.62 -24.73
N TRP A 241 1.63 6.27 -23.72
CA TRP A 241 2.43 7.50 -23.92
C TRP A 241 3.65 7.28 -24.78
N VAL A 242 4.31 6.11 -24.70
CA VAL A 242 5.42 5.75 -25.58
C VAL A 242 4.99 5.75 -27.05
N ARG A 243 3.76 5.33 -27.34
CA ARG A 243 3.23 5.28 -28.72
C ARG A 243 2.68 6.62 -29.18
N GLU A 244 1.95 7.34 -28.32
CA GLU A 244 1.24 8.57 -28.68
C GLU A 244 2.11 9.83 -28.57
N ALA A 245 3.11 9.83 -27.66
CA ALA A 245 3.97 10.98 -27.40
C ALA A 245 5.39 10.55 -26.99
N PRO A 246 6.16 9.87 -27.87
CA PRO A 246 7.49 9.34 -27.54
C PRO A 246 8.46 10.42 -27.04
N ALA A 247 8.40 11.63 -27.58
CA ALA A 247 9.26 12.75 -27.17
C ALA A 247 9.05 13.14 -25.69
N VAL A 248 7.82 13.00 -25.17
CA VAL A 248 7.53 13.25 -23.73
C VAL A 248 8.22 12.23 -22.86
N ILE A 249 8.22 10.96 -23.27
CA ILE A 249 8.89 9.88 -22.55
C ILE A 249 10.41 10.08 -22.55
N GLU A 250 10.99 10.40 -23.70
CA GLU A 250 12.43 10.66 -23.80
C GLU A 250 12.83 11.88 -22.94
N THR A 251 12.06 12.97 -22.98
CA THR A 251 12.28 14.12 -22.10
C THR A 251 12.19 13.73 -20.62
N PHE A 252 11.24 12.86 -20.26
CA PHE A 252 11.12 12.37 -18.87
C PHE A 252 12.34 11.52 -18.46
N LYS A 253 12.84 10.65 -19.35
CA LYS A 253 14.04 9.84 -19.09
C LYS A 253 15.28 10.68 -18.82
N THR A 254 15.46 11.83 -19.53
CA THR A 254 16.59 12.72 -19.28
C THR A 254 16.63 13.34 -17.89
N GLN A 255 15.50 13.30 -17.17
CA GLN A 255 15.40 13.78 -15.79
C GLN A 255 15.69 12.68 -14.75
N ILE A 256 15.85 11.43 -15.20
CA ILE A 256 16.15 10.29 -14.33
C ILE A 256 17.66 10.02 -14.37
N PRO A 257 18.41 10.12 -13.27
CA PRO A 257 19.85 9.83 -13.24
C PRO A 257 20.23 8.46 -13.78
N MET A 258 19.40 7.42 -13.55
CA MET A 258 19.62 6.08 -14.11
C MET A 258 19.32 5.99 -15.62
N GLY A 259 18.77 7.04 -16.23
CA GLY A 259 18.58 7.18 -17.68
C GLY A 259 17.39 6.44 -18.28
N ASP A 260 16.63 5.69 -17.48
CA ASP A 260 15.46 4.95 -17.98
C ASP A 260 14.34 4.87 -16.93
N LEU A 261 13.16 4.45 -17.39
CA LEU A 261 12.00 4.14 -16.52
C LEU A 261 12.21 2.82 -15.80
N GLY A 262 11.75 2.73 -14.57
CA GLY A 262 11.69 1.47 -13.84
C GLY A 262 10.74 0.48 -14.52
N LYS A 263 11.03 -0.81 -14.37
CA LYS A 263 10.13 -1.87 -14.79
C LYS A 263 9.18 -2.21 -13.63
N PRO A 264 7.91 -2.57 -13.90
CA PRO A 264 6.96 -2.89 -12.84
C PRO A 264 7.44 -3.93 -11.83
N GLU A 265 8.21 -4.93 -12.29
CA GLU A 265 8.81 -5.97 -11.47
C GLU A 265 9.83 -5.46 -10.44
N ASP A 266 10.44 -4.29 -10.66
CA ASP A 266 11.41 -3.70 -9.73
C ASP A 266 10.75 -3.32 -8.37
N LEU A 267 9.41 -3.17 -8.33
CA LEU A 267 8.69 -2.94 -7.08
C LEU A 267 8.50 -4.20 -6.23
N GLY A 268 8.52 -5.37 -6.84
CA GLY A 268 8.25 -6.64 -6.19
C GLY A 268 9.11 -6.88 -4.95
N PRO A 269 10.44 -6.83 -5.05
CA PRO A 269 11.36 -7.06 -3.92
C PRO A 269 11.12 -6.11 -2.74
N LEU A 270 10.84 -4.83 -3.00
CA LEU A 270 10.54 -3.85 -1.96
C LEU A 270 9.20 -4.15 -1.28
N ALA A 271 8.19 -4.56 -2.04
CA ALA A 271 6.90 -4.96 -1.49
C ALA A 271 7.03 -6.21 -0.59
N VAL A 272 7.79 -7.22 -1.01
CA VAL A 272 8.10 -8.41 -0.20
C VAL A 272 8.83 -8.02 1.08
N TYR A 273 9.86 -7.15 1.00
CA TYR A 273 10.56 -6.66 2.18
C TYR A 273 9.60 -6.06 3.19
N LEU A 274 8.78 -5.09 2.78
CA LEU A 274 7.83 -4.38 3.66
C LEU A 274 6.71 -5.29 4.22
N ALA A 275 6.30 -6.30 3.46
CA ALA A 275 5.29 -7.27 3.87
C ALA A 275 5.81 -8.29 4.87
N SER A 276 7.13 -8.49 4.93
CA SER A 276 7.77 -9.60 5.63
C SER A 276 8.25 -9.25 7.05
N HIS A 277 8.81 -10.25 7.73
CA HIS A 277 9.45 -10.07 9.02
C HIS A 277 10.79 -9.31 8.91
N ALA A 278 11.40 -9.25 7.71
CA ALA A 278 12.63 -8.51 7.48
C ALA A 278 12.46 -7.00 7.79
N ALA A 279 11.25 -6.44 7.55
CA ALA A 279 10.92 -5.04 7.84
C ALA A 279 10.22 -4.83 9.19
N ARG A 280 10.30 -5.78 10.13
CA ARG A 280 9.54 -5.72 11.41
C ARG A 280 9.78 -4.45 12.24
N TYR A 281 10.90 -3.79 12.05
CA TYR A 281 11.29 -2.58 12.79
C TYR A 281 11.18 -1.30 11.93
N MET A 282 10.46 -1.39 10.78
CA MET A 282 10.22 -0.26 9.88
C MET A 282 8.74 0.07 9.85
N THR A 283 8.38 1.28 10.29
CA THR A 283 7.02 1.82 10.21
C THR A 283 7.05 3.33 10.01
N GLY A 284 6.05 3.88 9.31
CA GLY A 284 5.98 5.31 8.96
C GLY A 284 6.98 5.75 7.89
N ALA A 285 7.70 4.82 7.26
CA ALA A 285 8.72 5.13 6.27
C ALA A 285 8.10 5.52 4.92
N ALA A 286 8.82 6.40 4.20
CA ALA A 286 8.57 6.78 2.82
C ALA A 286 9.75 6.28 1.96
N LEU A 287 9.53 5.22 1.18
CA LEU A 287 10.58 4.60 0.38
C LEU A 287 10.44 5.02 -1.07
N VAL A 288 11.37 5.86 -1.51
CA VAL A 288 11.44 6.31 -2.90
C VAL A 288 12.09 5.23 -3.76
N ILE A 289 11.49 4.97 -4.93
CA ILE A 289 12.03 4.08 -5.97
C ILE A 289 11.76 4.75 -7.33
N ASP A 290 12.72 5.53 -7.83
CA ASP A 290 12.50 6.47 -8.93
C ASP A 290 13.69 6.65 -9.87
N GLY A 291 14.71 5.81 -9.75
CA GLY A 291 15.95 5.92 -10.54
C GLY A 291 16.75 7.20 -10.26
N GLY A 292 16.47 7.86 -9.13
CA GLY A 292 17.14 9.10 -8.73
C GLY A 292 16.42 10.38 -9.18
N TYR A 293 15.22 10.30 -9.75
CA TYR A 293 14.47 11.46 -10.26
C TYR A 293 14.34 12.60 -9.24
N THR A 294 14.20 12.28 -7.94
CA THR A 294 14.00 13.28 -6.87
C THR A 294 15.29 13.78 -6.22
N LEU A 295 16.46 13.50 -6.79
CA LEU A 295 17.74 13.95 -6.22
C LEU A 295 18.08 15.41 -6.53
N TRP A 296 17.44 16.02 -7.53
CA TRP A 296 17.63 17.43 -7.94
C TRP A 296 16.35 18.12 -8.33
#